data_0ea82cfb195df93ca16206e4938cc16e
#
_entry.id   0ea82cfb195df93ca16206e4938cc16e
#
_cell.length_a   1.000
_cell.length_b   1.000
_cell.length_c   1.000
_cell.angle_alpha   90.00
_cell.angle_beta   90.00
_cell.angle_gamma   90.00
#
_symmetry.space_group_name_H-M   'P 1'
#
loop_
_entity.id
_entity.type
_entity.pdbx_description
1 polymer ?
#
loop_
_entity_poly.entity_id
_entity_poly.type
_entity_poly.pdbx_seq_one_letter_code
_entity_poly.pdbx_strand_id
1 'polypeptide(L)'
;LIAPTVFLTAAHCGEDGERVGVTFDKDYVAGDKVYGGTFEADPLYNKSQSDPHDIAVVVLAKAVSGIAPARLPEAGSLARLPGSQRFTSVGYGAYEVTNGPGGHQYLYDDVRMVATGTLNAITPSWLRISMNPATGNGGTCYGDSGGPNFLGTTDIVAATTITGDAVCRATNVDYRLDTESARTFLADYVGLP
;
A
#
# COMPACT_ATOMS: atom_id res chain seq x y z
N LEU A 1 7.31 -5.81 -3.13
CA LEU A 1 8.51 -5.83 -3.96
C LEU A 1 8.14 -5.43 -5.38
N ILE A 2 8.82 -4.41 -5.96
CA ILE A 2 8.58 -3.92 -7.34
C ILE A 2 9.82 -4.10 -8.23
N ALA A 3 10.98 -4.40 -7.64
CA ALA A 3 12.18 -4.92 -8.29
C ALA A 3 12.95 -5.80 -7.29
N PRO A 4 13.91 -6.62 -7.70
CA PRO A 4 14.60 -7.54 -6.78
C PRO A 4 15.22 -6.87 -5.55
N THR A 5 15.53 -5.58 -5.62
CA THR A 5 16.13 -4.77 -4.55
C THR A 5 15.27 -3.56 -4.15
N VAL A 6 14.03 -3.44 -4.65
CA VAL A 6 13.17 -2.28 -4.37
C VAL A 6 11.84 -2.72 -3.78
N PHE A 7 11.61 -2.33 -2.54
CA PHE A 7 10.34 -2.53 -1.83
C PHE A 7 9.58 -1.21 -1.76
N LEU A 8 8.34 -1.20 -2.26
CA LEU A 8 7.48 -0.02 -2.30
C LEU A 8 6.72 0.14 -0.99
N THR A 9 6.59 1.37 -0.50
CA THR A 9 5.83 1.73 0.70
C THR A 9 5.33 3.19 0.61
N ALA A 10 4.80 3.73 1.71
CA ALA A 10 4.36 5.13 1.81
C ALA A 10 5.41 5.99 2.54
N ALA A 11 5.52 7.26 2.18
CA ALA A 11 6.49 8.17 2.78
C ALA A 11 6.26 8.41 4.29
N HIS A 12 4.99 8.43 4.71
CA HIS A 12 4.66 8.61 6.13
C HIS A 12 5.04 7.42 7.03
N CYS A 13 5.52 6.30 6.46
CA CYS A 13 5.88 5.10 7.24
C CYS A 13 7.28 5.15 7.84
N GLY A 14 8.15 6.09 7.45
CA GLY A 14 9.52 6.17 7.95
C GLY A 14 10.15 7.53 7.72
N GLU A 15 11.43 7.61 8.03
CA GLU A 15 12.24 8.81 7.79
C GLU A 15 13.24 8.57 6.66
N ASP A 16 13.45 9.57 5.81
CA ASP A 16 14.39 9.48 4.70
C ASP A 16 15.81 9.17 5.19
N GLY A 17 16.47 8.18 4.57
CA GLY A 17 17.78 7.69 4.98
C GLY A 17 17.77 6.68 6.15
N GLU A 18 16.63 6.39 6.75
CA GLU A 18 16.52 5.43 7.84
C GLU A 18 16.88 4.00 7.41
N ARG A 19 17.55 3.27 8.31
CA ARG A 19 17.85 1.83 8.12
C ARG A 19 16.68 1.00 8.64
N VAL A 20 16.03 0.30 7.73
CA VAL A 20 14.84 -0.50 8.02
C VAL A 20 15.00 -1.94 7.58
N GLY A 21 14.14 -2.81 8.11
CA GLY A 21 14.04 -4.21 7.74
C GLY A 21 12.72 -4.53 7.05
N VAL A 22 12.77 -5.35 6.00
CA VAL A 22 11.60 -5.85 5.28
C VAL A 22 11.53 -7.37 5.40
N THR A 23 10.37 -7.88 5.76
CA THR A 23 10.09 -9.32 5.73
C THR A 23 9.02 -9.66 4.69
N PHE A 24 9.06 -10.91 4.20
CA PHE A 24 8.03 -11.47 3.31
C PHE A 24 7.34 -12.69 3.93
N ASP A 25 7.64 -12.98 5.18
CA ASP A 25 7.03 -14.11 5.88
C ASP A 25 5.55 -13.82 6.11
N LYS A 26 4.73 -14.86 6.04
CA LYS A 26 3.28 -14.72 6.21
C LYS A 26 2.90 -14.42 7.65
N ASP A 27 3.53 -15.12 8.57
CA ASP A 27 3.38 -14.98 10.01
C ASP A 27 4.71 -14.42 10.53
N TYR A 28 4.77 -13.16 10.91
CA TYR A 28 6.02 -12.58 11.39
C TYR A 28 6.28 -12.96 12.84
N VAL A 29 7.42 -13.58 13.06
CA VAL A 29 7.93 -13.91 14.41
C VAL A 29 9.31 -13.30 14.59
N ALA A 30 9.61 -12.81 15.79
CA ALA A 30 10.93 -12.25 16.08
C ALA A 30 12.04 -13.28 15.82
N GLY A 31 12.96 -12.94 14.90
CA GLY A 31 14.03 -13.84 14.44
C GLY A 31 13.84 -14.36 13.01
N ASP A 32 12.71 -14.10 12.40
CA ASP A 32 12.48 -14.42 10.99
C ASP A 32 13.41 -13.65 10.05
N LYS A 33 13.45 -14.11 8.81
CA LYS A 33 14.32 -13.52 7.80
C LYS A 33 13.90 -12.09 7.48
N VAL A 34 14.83 -11.15 7.69
CA VAL A 34 14.65 -9.75 7.38
C VAL A 34 15.70 -9.30 6.35
N TYR A 35 15.25 -8.58 5.33
CA TYR A 35 16.09 -7.92 4.34
C TYR A 35 16.32 -6.46 4.75
N GLY A 36 17.55 -6.14 5.16
CA GLY A 36 17.92 -4.77 5.52
C GLY A 36 18.01 -3.87 4.30
N GLY A 37 17.55 -2.64 4.44
CA GLY A 37 17.59 -1.62 3.40
C GLY A 37 17.64 -0.21 3.94
N THR A 38 17.64 0.76 3.05
CA THR A 38 17.53 2.20 3.36
C THR A 38 16.17 2.69 2.88
N PHE A 39 15.45 3.37 3.74
CA PHE A 39 14.18 4.01 3.41
C PHE A 39 14.47 5.31 2.64
N GLU A 40 13.83 5.49 1.51
CA GLU A 40 13.97 6.66 0.65
C GLU A 40 12.58 7.18 0.29
N ALA A 41 12.22 8.33 0.87
CA ALA A 41 10.93 8.99 0.64
C ALA A 41 11.00 9.92 -0.59
N ASP A 42 9.85 10.14 -1.22
CA ASP A 42 9.74 11.22 -2.22
C ASP A 42 10.11 12.56 -1.53
N PRO A 43 11.13 13.29 -2.03
CA PRO A 43 11.55 14.56 -1.42
C PRO A 43 10.47 15.64 -1.46
N LEU A 44 9.43 15.46 -2.27
CA LEU A 44 8.27 16.35 -2.33
C LEU A 44 7.17 15.93 -1.37
N TYR A 45 7.36 14.87 -0.58
CA TYR A 45 6.36 14.42 0.40
C TYR A 45 5.90 15.55 1.28
N ASN A 46 4.60 15.74 1.32
CA ASN A 46 3.94 16.74 2.13
C ASN A 46 2.53 16.23 2.52
N LYS A 47 1.80 16.96 3.30
CA LYS A 47 0.44 16.59 3.70
C LYS A 47 -0.66 17.25 2.83
N SER A 48 -0.32 17.67 1.60
CA SER A 48 -1.28 18.27 0.68
C SER A 48 -2.34 17.26 0.25
N GLN A 49 -3.60 17.65 0.29
CA GLN A 49 -4.69 16.79 -0.15
C GLN A 49 -4.79 16.68 -1.67
N SER A 50 -4.22 17.61 -2.42
CA SER A 50 -4.25 17.58 -3.88
C SER A 50 -3.25 16.59 -4.47
N ASP A 51 -2.02 16.57 -3.94
CA ASP A 51 -0.98 15.60 -4.24
C ASP A 51 0.00 15.55 -3.07
N PRO A 52 -0.06 14.54 -2.20
CA PRO A 52 0.76 14.47 -1.01
C PRO A 52 2.18 13.96 -1.29
N HIS A 53 2.45 13.37 -2.46
CA HIS A 53 3.69 12.64 -2.74
C HIS A 53 4.01 11.59 -1.66
N ASP A 54 2.96 10.95 -1.12
CA ASP A 54 3.09 9.98 -0.03
C ASP A 54 3.50 8.60 -0.56
N ILE A 55 4.72 8.56 -1.05
CA ILE A 55 5.34 7.38 -1.65
C ILE A 55 6.80 7.30 -1.21
N ALA A 56 7.26 6.10 -0.95
CA ALA A 56 8.66 5.80 -0.61
C ALA A 56 9.05 4.43 -1.14
N VAL A 57 10.34 4.17 -1.18
CA VAL A 57 10.89 2.84 -1.41
C VAL A 57 11.88 2.47 -0.30
N VAL A 58 12.05 1.18 -0.08
CA VAL A 58 13.21 0.67 0.65
C VAL A 58 14.16 0.05 -0.36
N VAL A 59 15.34 0.64 -0.49
CA VAL A 59 16.41 0.11 -1.31
C VAL A 59 17.14 -0.96 -0.50
N LEU A 60 16.88 -2.22 -0.85
CA LEU A 60 17.40 -3.38 -0.12
C LEU A 60 18.87 -3.61 -0.42
N ALA A 61 19.66 -3.89 0.61
CA ALA A 61 21.09 -4.19 0.49
C ALA A 61 21.38 -5.48 -0.30
N LYS A 62 20.41 -6.37 -0.41
CA LYS A 62 20.52 -7.66 -1.15
C LYS A 62 19.23 -7.94 -1.91
N ALA A 63 19.37 -8.49 -3.11
CA ALA A 63 18.23 -8.92 -3.90
C ALA A 63 17.42 -10.01 -3.19
N VAL A 64 16.11 -9.87 -3.24
CA VAL A 64 15.17 -10.90 -2.79
C VAL A 64 15.08 -11.98 -3.87
N SER A 65 15.29 -13.23 -3.49
CA SER A 65 15.17 -14.37 -4.38
C SER A 65 13.92 -15.19 -4.08
N GLY A 66 13.33 -15.79 -5.11
CA GLY A 66 12.14 -16.64 -4.97
C GLY A 66 10.81 -15.90 -4.87
N ILE A 67 10.83 -14.56 -4.93
CA ILE A 67 9.63 -13.72 -4.97
C ILE A 67 9.67 -12.89 -6.26
N ALA A 68 8.68 -13.09 -7.12
CA ALA A 68 8.52 -12.27 -8.31
C ALA A 68 8.10 -10.85 -7.92
N PRO A 69 8.77 -9.81 -8.43
CA PRO A 69 8.32 -8.45 -8.25
C PRO A 69 6.94 -8.22 -8.86
N ALA A 70 6.12 -7.44 -8.17
CA ALA A 70 4.87 -6.95 -8.71
C ALA A 70 5.13 -5.91 -9.80
N ARG A 71 4.18 -5.78 -10.72
CA ARG A 71 4.24 -4.77 -11.79
C ARG A 71 3.60 -3.46 -11.36
N LEU A 72 4.04 -2.39 -11.99
CA LEU A 72 3.43 -1.06 -11.86
C LEU A 72 2.42 -0.82 -12.99
N PRO A 73 1.42 0.05 -12.78
CA PRO A 73 0.44 0.37 -13.81
C PRO A 73 1.06 1.28 -14.90
N GLU A 74 0.52 1.19 -16.12
CA GLU A 74 0.84 2.16 -17.18
C GLU A 74 0.35 3.56 -16.81
N ALA A 75 1.01 4.58 -17.35
CA ALA A 75 0.67 5.98 -17.10
C ALA A 75 -0.82 6.29 -17.37
N GLY A 76 -1.51 6.84 -16.38
CA GLY A 76 -2.91 7.25 -16.48
C GLY A 76 -3.92 6.11 -16.67
N SER A 77 -3.52 4.85 -16.58
CA SER A 77 -4.37 3.70 -16.85
C SER A 77 -5.55 3.56 -15.87
N LEU A 78 -5.35 3.96 -14.62
CA LEU A 78 -6.39 3.85 -13.60
C LEU A 78 -7.55 4.84 -13.80
N ALA A 79 -7.32 5.95 -14.50
CA ALA A 79 -8.36 6.95 -14.75
C ALA A 79 -9.55 6.43 -15.58
N ARG A 80 -9.41 5.27 -16.23
CA ARG A 80 -10.41 4.69 -17.13
C ARG A 80 -11.03 3.40 -16.61
N LEU A 81 -10.81 3.07 -15.34
CA LEU A 81 -11.35 1.85 -14.75
C LEU A 81 -12.88 1.89 -14.67
N PRO A 82 -13.56 0.75 -14.93
CA PRO A 82 -15.01 0.66 -14.76
C PRO A 82 -15.37 0.76 -13.28
N GLY A 83 -16.56 1.29 -12.96
CA GLY A 83 -17.04 1.43 -11.58
C GLY A 83 -17.18 0.11 -10.81
N SER A 84 -17.22 -1.03 -11.54
CA SER A 84 -17.23 -2.37 -10.95
C SER A 84 -15.84 -2.96 -10.70
N GLN A 85 -14.76 -2.19 -10.95
CA GLN A 85 -13.40 -2.66 -10.76
C GLN A 85 -13.18 -3.12 -9.31
N ARG A 86 -12.63 -4.30 -9.14
CA ARG A 86 -12.22 -4.83 -7.83
C ARG A 86 -10.73 -4.64 -7.61
N PHE A 87 -10.37 -4.53 -6.33
CA PHE A 87 -9.00 -4.47 -5.87
C PHE A 87 -8.77 -5.52 -4.79
N THR A 88 -7.54 -5.99 -4.69
CA THR A 88 -7.09 -6.90 -3.65
C THR A 88 -6.04 -6.18 -2.80
N SER A 89 -6.38 -5.90 -1.56
CA SER A 89 -5.49 -5.29 -0.57
C SER A 89 -4.80 -6.37 0.25
N VAL A 90 -3.52 -6.19 0.55
CA VAL A 90 -2.72 -7.14 1.34
C VAL A 90 -1.96 -6.38 2.42
N GLY A 91 -2.00 -6.89 3.66
CA GLY A 91 -1.28 -6.26 4.76
C GLY A 91 -1.25 -7.06 6.04
N TYR A 92 -0.70 -6.48 7.08
CA TYR A 92 -0.56 -7.02 8.44
C TYR A 92 -1.27 -6.13 9.47
N GLY A 93 -2.09 -5.21 9.00
CA GLY A 93 -2.81 -4.26 9.84
C GLY A 93 -3.90 -4.90 10.68
N ALA A 94 -4.60 -4.07 11.44
CA ALA A 94 -5.69 -4.52 12.29
C ALA A 94 -6.77 -5.25 11.46
N TYR A 95 -7.13 -6.43 11.89
CA TYR A 95 -8.13 -7.25 11.21
C TYR A 95 -9.54 -7.01 11.73
N GLU A 96 -9.68 -6.41 12.90
CA GLU A 96 -10.97 -6.08 13.49
C GLU A 96 -10.90 -4.81 14.35
N VAL A 97 -12.01 -4.06 14.36
CA VAL A 97 -12.22 -2.91 15.22
C VAL A 97 -13.39 -3.19 16.13
N THR A 98 -13.14 -3.21 17.42
CA THR A 98 -14.17 -3.40 18.47
C THR A 98 -14.42 -2.11 19.24
N ASN A 99 -15.56 -2.04 19.93
CA ASN A 99 -15.88 -0.92 20.81
C ASN A 99 -15.69 -1.35 22.26
N GLY A 100 -14.83 -0.64 22.97
CA GLY A 100 -14.54 -0.85 24.37
C GLY A 100 -14.67 0.42 25.21
N PRO A 101 -14.47 0.33 26.53
CA PRO A 101 -14.34 1.50 27.38
C PRO A 101 -13.19 2.39 26.88
N GLY A 102 -13.48 3.62 26.47
CA GLY A 102 -12.48 4.55 25.92
C GLY A 102 -12.49 4.65 24.38
N GLY A 103 -13.37 3.96 23.67
CA GLY A 103 -13.50 4.10 22.20
C GLY A 103 -13.16 2.84 21.42
N HIS A 104 -12.67 3.03 20.20
CA HIS A 104 -12.32 1.93 19.31
C HIS A 104 -11.02 1.23 19.76
N GLN A 105 -11.04 -0.10 19.69
CA GLN A 105 -9.88 -0.97 19.92
C GLN A 105 -9.59 -1.73 18.64
N TYR A 106 -8.31 -1.79 18.26
CA TYR A 106 -7.84 -2.42 17.02
C TYR A 106 -7.11 -3.72 17.37
N LEU A 107 -7.53 -4.83 16.75
CA LEU A 107 -6.97 -6.15 17.00
C LEU A 107 -5.99 -6.53 15.90
N TYR A 108 -4.83 -7.05 16.29
CA TYR A 108 -3.72 -7.45 15.40
C TYR A 108 -3.31 -8.90 15.68
N ASP A 109 -2.88 -9.60 14.64
CA ASP A 109 -2.41 -11.00 14.73
C ASP A 109 -0.99 -11.18 14.14
N ASP A 110 -0.35 -10.12 13.66
CA ASP A 110 0.95 -10.14 12.96
C ASP A 110 1.00 -11.11 11.77
N VAL A 111 -0.16 -11.45 11.21
CA VAL A 111 -0.35 -12.36 10.09
C VAL A 111 -0.74 -11.57 8.85
N ARG A 112 -0.08 -11.89 7.71
CA ARG A 112 -0.44 -11.29 6.42
C ARG A 112 -1.82 -11.75 5.98
N MET A 113 -2.72 -10.81 5.83
CA MET A 113 -4.12 -11.00 5.44
C MET A 113 -4.41 -10.37 4.08
N VAL A 114 -5.55 -10.73 3.52
CA VAL A 114 -6.05 -10.24 2.24
C VAL A 114 -7.50 -9.84 2.36
N ALA A 115 -7.85 -8.71 1.74
CA ALA A 115 -9.22 -8.25 1.59
C ALA A 115 -9.49 -7.84 0.15
N THR A 116 -10.76 -7.83 -0.25
CA THR A 116 -11.17 -7.34 -1.56
C THR A 116 -12.22 -6.25 -1.43
N GLY A 117 -12.01 -5.15 -2.17
CA GLY A 117 -12.94 -4.04 -2.26
C GLY A 117 -13.29 -3.69 -3.69
N THR A 118 -14.26 -2.81 -3.88
CA THR A 118 -14.65 -2.29 -5.19
C THR A 118 -14.30 -0.82 -5.32
N LEU A 119 -14.07 -0.38 -6.55
CA LEU A 119 -13.86 1.03 -6.85
C LEU A 119 -14.98 1.88 -6.27
N ASN A 120 -14.60 2.89 -5.48
CA ASN A 120 -15.52 3.92 -4.99
C ASN A 120 -15.35 5.22 -5.79
N ALA A 121 -14.12 5.73 -5.88
CA ALA A 121 -13.82 6.95 -6.62
C ALA A 121 -12.35 7.00 -7.07
N ILE A 122 -12.11 7.75 -8.14
CA ILE A 122 -10.76 8.11 -8.60
C ILE A 122 -10.69 9.63 -8.71
N THR A 123 -9.63 10.20 -8.15
CA THR A 123 -9.28 11.62 -8.29
C THR A 123 -7.87 11.74 -8.87
N PRO A 124 -7.33 12.91 -9.14
CA PRO A 124 -5.99 13.04 -9.73
C PRO A 124 -4.91 12.23 -9.01
N SER A 125 -4.85 12.27 -7.68
CA SER A 125 -3.80 11.57 -6.90
C SER A 125 -4.32 10.37 -6.11
N TRP A 126 -5.65 10.23 -5.96
CA TRP A 126 -6.22 9.25 -5.05
C TRP A 126 -7.07 8.19 -5.75
N LEU A 127 -6.89 6.96 -5.34
CA LEU A 127 -7.81 5.85 -5.53
C LEU A 127 -8.57 5.63 -4.21
N ARG A 128 -9.89 5.52 -4.29
CA ARG A 128 -10.73 5.17 -3.14
C ARG A 128 -11.41 3.83 -3.39
N ILE A 129 -11.26 2.93 -2.43
CA ILE A 129 -11.82 1.58 -2.49
C ILE A 129 -12.89 1.46 -1.40
N SER A 130 -14.08 0.99 -1.76
CA SER A 130 -15.14 0.68 -0.80
C SER A 130 -14.77 -0.55 0.01
N MET A 131 -14.83 -0.43 1.33
CA MET A 131 -14.62 -1.51 2.30
C MET A 131 -15.92 -1.99 2.94
N ASN A 132 -17.09 -1.53 2.47
CA ASN A 132 -18.37 -1.77 3.13
C ASN A 132 -18.71 -3.28 3.19
N PRO A 133 -18.76 -3.90 4.39
CA PRO A 133 -19.03 -5.33 4.53
C PRO A 133 -20.45 -5.72 4.07
N ALA A 134 -21.42 -4.79 4.15
CA ALA A 134 -22.78 -5.05 3.68
C ALA A 134 -22.87 -5.29 2.17
N THR A 135 -21.84 -4.88 1.42
CA THR A 135 -21.71 -5.15 -0.03
C THR A 135 -20.73 -6.26 -0.35
N GLY A 136 -20.30 -7.04 0.67
CA GLY A 136 -19.32 -8.12 0.49
C GLY A 136 -17.88 -7.60 0.27
N ASN A 137 -17.60 -6.35 0.65
CA ASN A 137 -16.27 -5.76 0.58
C ASN A 137 -15.57 -5.83 1.94
N GLY A 138 -14.25 -5.88 1.90
CA GLY A 138 -13.34 -5.62 2.99
C GLY A 138 -12.25 -4.67 2.52
N GLY A 139 -11.29 -4.38 3.37
CA GLY A 139 -10.23 -3.44 3.03
C GLY A 139 -9.12 -3.43 4.06
N THR A 140 -8.53 -2.27 4.26
CA THR A 140 -7.34 -2.03 5.06
C THR A 140 -7.69 -1.28 6.34
N CYS A 141 -6.80 -1.36 7.32
CA CYS A 141 -6.93 -0.68 8.59
C CYS A 141 -5.57 -0.13 9.07
N TYR A 142 -5.48 0.34 10.29
CA TYR A 142 -4.23 0.80 10.88
C TYR A 142 -3.17 -0.30 10.86
N GLY A 143 -1.97 0.04 10.38
CA GLY A 143 -0.87 -0.90 10.17
C GLY A 143 -0.74 -1.42 8.74
N ASP A 144 -1.74 -1.18 7.86
CA ASP A 144 -1.66 -1.50 6.43
C ASP A 144 -1.05 -0.39 5.56
N SER A 145 -0.68 0.74 6.16
CA SER A 145 -0.03 1.87 5.47
C SER A 145 1.16 1.44 4.61
N GLY A 146 1.25 1.95 3.40
CA GLY A 146 2.27 1.58 2.42
C GLY A 146 2.02 0.21 1.75
N GLY A 147 1.02 -0.54 2.21
CA GLY A 147 0.64 -1.84 1.65
C GLY A 147 0.03 -1.73 0.24
N PRO A 148 0.10 -2.82 -0.55
CA PRO A 148 -0.34 -2.82 -1.94
C PRO A 148 -1.86 -3.00 -2.07
N ASN A 149 -2.43 -2.26 -3.03
CA ASN A 149 -3.75 -2.52 -3.58
C ASN A 149 -3.60 -3.01 -5.03
N PHE A 150 -3.75 -4.30 -5.25
CA PHE A 150 -3.62 -4.91 -6.56
C PHE A 150 -4.87 -4.70 -7.42
N LEU A 151 -4.67 -4.55 -8.73
CA LEU A 151 -5.76 -4.43 -9.70
C LEU A 151 -6.43 -5.80 -9.91
N GLY A 152 -7.58 -6.00 -9.30
CA GLY A 152 -8.29 -7.29 -9.31
C GLY A 152 -7.44 -8.40 -8.72
N THR A 153 -7.22 -9.46 -9.50
CA THR A 153 -6.38 -10.62 -9.15
C THR A 153 -5.05 -10.63 -9.91
N THR A 154 -4.66 -9.50 -10.50
CA THR A 154 -3.40 -9.36 -11.23
C THR A 154 -2.23 -9.12 -10.28
N ASP A 155 -1.03 -9.12 -10.80
CA ASP A 155 0.20 -8.73 -10.11
C ASP A 155 0.53 -7.22 -10.23
N ILE A 156 -0.44 -6.40 -10.72
CA ILE A 156 -0.25 -4.95 -10.86
C ILE A 156 -0.66 -4.26 -9.56
N VAL A 157 0.27 -3.60 -8.89
CA VAL A 157 -0.02 -2.73 -7.74
C VAL A 157 -0.56 -1.40 -8.26
N ALA A 158 -1.86 -1.17 -8.14
CA ALA A 158 -2.52 0.04 -8.62
C ALA A 158 -2.22 1.26 -7.72
N ALA A 159 -2.16 1.06 -6.43
CA ALA A 159 -2.00 2.12 -5.44
C ALA A 159 -1.42 1.56 -4.13
N THR A 160 -0.87 2.45 -3.29
CA THR A 160 -0.43 2.16 -1.92
C THR A 160 -1.43 2.70 -0.91
N THR A 161 -1.71 1.94 0.14
CA THR A 161 -2.60 2.37 1.23
C THR A 161 -2.01 3.54 2.01
N ILE A 162 -2.77 4.61 2.19
CA ILE A 162 -2.35 5.79 2.92
C ILE A 162 -3.21 6.03 4.15
N THR A 163 -4.52 6.01 4.00
CA THR A 163 -5.47 6.33 5.07
C THR A 163 -6.85 5.72 4.78
N GLY A 164 -7.80 5.97 5.64
CA GLY A 164 -9.18 5.51 5.49
C GLY A 164 -10.09 6.11 6.54
N ASP A 165 -11.28 5.56 6.68
CA ASP A 165 -12.18 5.94 7.77
C ASP A 165 -11.72 5.31 9.10
N ALA A 166 -11.95 6.01 10.21
CA ALA A 166 -11.41 5.66 11.52
C ALA A 166 -11.84 4.27 12.05
N VAL A 167 -12.94 3.72 11.52
CA VAL A 167 -13.43 2.40 11.92
C VAL A 167 -13.11 1.30 10.90
N CYS A 168 -12.40 1.64 9.81
CA CYS A 168 -11.97 0.73 8.74
C CYS A 168 -13.14 -0.07 8.11
N ARG A 169 -14.28 0.59 7.86
CA ARG A 169 -15.51 -0.07 7.36
C ARG A 169 -16.17 0.59 6.16
N ALA A 170 -15.71 1.76 5.75
CA ALA A 170 -16.32 2.49 4.63
C ALA A 170 -15.38 2.62 3.44
N THR A 171 -14.25 3.28 3.61
CA THR A 171 -13.40 3.67 2.48
C THR A 171 -11.92 3.57 2.82
N ASN A 172 -11.18 2.82 2.02
CA ASN A 172 -9.74 2.89 1.93
C ASN A 172 -9.33 4.02 0.98
N VAL A 173 -8.29 4.77 1.30
CA VAL A 173 -7.79 5.91 0.52
C VAL A 173 -6.32 5.68 0.20
N ASP A 174 -6.02 5.54 -1.07
CA ASP A 174 -4.77 5.01 -1.57
C ASP A 174 -4.11 6.00 -2.53
N TYR A 175 -2.79 6.10 -2.48
CA TYR A 175 -2.00 6.91 -3.40
C TYR A 175 -1.80 6.17 -4.72
N ARG A 176 -2.22 6.77 -5.83
CA ARG A 176 -2.16 6.17 -7.16
C ARG A 176 -0.74 6.09 -7.68
N LEU A 177 -0.40 4.97 -8.31
CA LEU A 177 0.94 4.72 -8.88
C LEU A 177 1.04 4.98 -10.37
N ASP A 178 -0.05 5.33 -11.05
CA ASP A 178 -0.09 5.66 -12.48
C ASP A 178 0.01 7.17 -12.77
N THR A 179 0.11 8.00 -11.72
CA THR A 179 0.22 9.45 -11.84
C THR A 179 1.62 9.89 -12.25
N GLU A 180 1.73 11.08 -12.84
CA GLU A 180 3.03 11.65 -13.21
C GLU A 180 3.96 11.80 -12.00
N SER A 181 3.45 12.32 -10.87
CA SER A 181 4.23 12.50 -9.64
C SER A 181 4.80 11.19 -9.11
N ALA A 182 3.95 10.16 -8.92
CA ALA A 182 4.41 8.86 -8.45
C ALA A 182 5.41 8.21 -9.42
N ARG A 183 5.16 8.32 -10.72
CA ARG A 183 6.04 7.76 -11.75
C ARG A 183 7.39 8.49 -11.84
N THR A 184 7.42 9.79 -11.66
CA THR A 184 8.67 10.58 -11.63
C THR A 184 9.57 10.09 -10.51
N PHE A 185 9.04 9.92 -9.30
CA PHE A 185 9.78 9.36 -8.17
C PHE A 185 10.25 7.91 -8.44
N LEU A 186 9.36 7.05 -8.89
CA LEU A 186 9.67 5.63 -9.10
C LEU A 186 10.67 5.37 -10.24
N ALA A 187 10.77 6.27 -11.22
CA ALA A 187 11.69 6.13 -12.35
C ALA A 187 13.17 6.12 -11.95
N ASP A 188 13.49 6.67 -10.79
CA ASP A 188 14.86 6.65 -10.25
C ASP A 188 15.27 5.25 -9.72
N TYR A 189 14.31 4.37 -9.50
CA TYR A 189 14.51 3.06 -8.86
C TYR A 189 14.20 1.86 -9.77
N VAL A 190 13.23 2.01 -10.67
CA VAL A 190 12.75 0.91 -11.52
C VAL A 190 12.41 1.36 -12.93
N GLY A 191 12.52 0.44 -13.90
CA GLY A 191 11.96 0.66 -15.24
C GLY A 191 10.42 0.68 -15.19
N LEU A 192 9.81 1.73 -15.73
CA LEU A 192 8.37 1.90 -15.76
C LEU A 192 7.76 1.40 -17.08
N PRO A 193 6.55 0.81 -17.05
CA PRO A 193 5.80 0.43 -18.26
C PRO A 193 5.29 1.65 -19.02
#